data_448e4f4846680e7cfe208bedab3688e5
#
_entry.id   448e4f4846680e7cfe208bedab3688e5
#
_cell.length_a   1.000
_cell.length_b   1.000
_cell.length_c   1.000
_cell.angle_alpha   90.00
_cell.angle_beta   90.00
_cell.angle_gamma   90.00
#
_symmetry.space_group_name_H-M   'P 1'
#
loop_
_entity.id
_entity.type
_entity.pdbx_description
1 polymer ?
#
loop_
_entity_poly.entity_id
_entity_poly.type
_entity_poly.pdbx_seq_one_letter_code
_entity_poly.pdbx_strand_id
1 'polypeptide(L)'
;INADFAFYEVSSKLDVFDEAAFQRSGVDFYAAVTDLHTGAPEYIRITEPFRQMEVLRATSAMPYVSRPVELDGRFYLDGGVSDSIPVHFCKSLGYDKTVLVLTRPLEYRKERPAAWLQRFNRLYYHRYPAFAESLNRRWEVYNRQVEEIIGMEQRGELFVVRPNGPLPIRRVEKDPAKLQAVYDLGAEAG
;
A
#
# COMPACT_ATOMS: atom_id res chain seq x y z
N ILE A 1 -13.86 5.90 9.42
CA ILE A 1 -14.21 5.67 8.01
C ILE A 1 -15.27 4.59 8.00
N ASN A 2 -16.37 4.84 7.31
CA ASN A 2 -17.37 3.80 7.08
C ASN A 2 -16.83 2.88 5.97
N ALA A 3 -16.40 1.68 6.35
CA ALA A 3 -15.80 0.72 5.43
C ALA A 3 -16.83 0.22 4.38
N ASP A 4 -18.08 0.00 4.80
CA ASP A 4 -19.14 -0.47 3.91
C ASP A 4 -19.43 0.56 2.83
N PHE A 5 -19.47 1.84 3.19
CA PHE A 5 -19.60 2.93 2.23
C PHE A 5 -18.42 2.96 1.25
N ALA A 6 -17.18 2.95 1.77
CA ALA A 6 -15.98 3.12 0.94
C ALA A 6 -15.75 1.93 -0.02
N PHE A 7 -15.93 0.70 0.45
CA PHE A 7 -15.59 -0.49 -0.32
C PHE A 7 -16.78 -1.07 -1.12
N TYR A 8 -18.00 -0.94 -0.62
CA TYR A 8 -19.17 -1.54 -1.29
C TYR A 8 -20.07 -0.49 -1.97
N GLU A 9 -20.45 0.60 -1.31
CA GLU A 9 -21.39 1.54 -1.93
C GLU A 9 -20.74 2.38 -3.03
N VAL A 10 -19.52 2.87 -2.82
CA VAL A 10 -18.82 3.66 -3.83
C VAL A 10 -18.62 2.83 -5.09
N SER A 11 -17.98 1.67 -4.98
CA SER A 11 -17.61 0.84 -6.14
C SER A 11 -18.79 0.17 -6.85
N SER A 12 -19.94 0.03 -6.18
CA SER A 12 -21.12 -0.62 -6.77
C SER A 12 -22.23 0.33 -7.22
N LYS A 13 -22.24 1.60 -6.73
CA LYS A 13 -23.37 2.52 -6.95
C LYS A 13 -22.95 3.92 -7.40
N LEU A 14 -21.85 4.46 -6.87
CA LEU A 14 -21.49 5.87 -7.09
C LEU A 14 -20.45 6.04 -8.19
N ASP A 15 -19.40 5.21 -8.17
CA ASP A 15 -18.37 5.15 -9.20
C ASP A 15 -18.18 3.66 -9.53
N VAL A 16 -19.06 3.17 -10.39
CA VAL A 16 -19.22 1.73 -10.62
C VAL A 16 -18.01 1.15 -11.33
N PHE A 17 -17.33 0.23 -10.64
CA PHE A 17 -16.23 -0.54 -11.22
C PHE A 17 -16.76 -1.54 -12.27
N ASP A 18 -16.28 -1.45 -13.51
CA ASP A 18 -16.62 -2.39 -14.59
C ASP A 18 -15.83 -3.70 -14.44
N GLU A 19 -16.36 -4.60 -13.62
CA GLU A 19 -15.77 -5.92 -13.40
C GLU A 19 -15.72 -6.76 -14.71
N ALA A 20 -16.69 -6.58 -15.59
CA ALA A 20 -16.69 -7.30 -16.87
C ALA A 20 -15.57 -6.81 -17.80
N ALA A 21 -15.29 -5.51 -17.82
CA ALA A 21 -14.13 -4.97 -18.54
C ALA A 21 -12.82 -5.46 -17.91
N PHE A 22 -12.72 -5.47 -16.58
CA PHE A 22 -11.56 -6.02 -15.89
C PHE A 22 -11.30 -7.47 -16.25
N GLN A 23 -12.31 -8.33 -16.23
CA GLN A 23 -12.20 -9.75 -16.60
C GLN A 23 -11.73 -9.94 -18.06
N ARG A 24 -12.17 -9.09 -18.97
CA ARG A 24 -11.75 -9.15 -20.39
C ARG A 24 -10.38 -8.54 -20.67
N SER A 25 -9.86 -7.71 -19.77
CA SER A 25 -8.61 -6.95 -19.98
C SER A 25 -7.36 -7.81 -20.00
N GLY A 26 -7.40 -8.99 -19.34
CA GLY A 26 -6.23 -9.84 -19.12
C GLY A 26 -5.20 -9.25 -18.14
N VAL A 27 -5.55 -8.18 -17.41
CA VAL A 27 -4.68 -7.56 -16.40
C VAL A 27 -4.59 -8.46 -15.16
N ASP A 28 -3.37 -8.71 -14.72
CA ASP A 28 -3.13 -9.33 -13.41
C ASP A 28 -3.15 -8.23 -12.32
N PHE A 29 -4.04 -8.36 -11.37
CA PHE A 29 -4.15 -7.46 -10.24
C PHE A 29 -3.75 -8.17 -8.94
N TYR A 30 -2.84 -7.56 -8.17
CA TYR A 30 -2.41 -8.08 -6.88
C TYR A 30 -2.58 -7.03 -5.80
N ALA A 31 -3.04 -7.48 -4.63
CA ALA A 31 -3.08 -6.67 -3.41
C ALA A 31 -2.01 -7.16 -2.44
N ALA A 32 -1.16 -6.26 -1.97
CA ALA A 32 -0.18 -6.56 -0.93
C ALA A 32 -0.82 -6.44 0.45
N VAL A 33 -0.65 -7.44 1.29
CA VAL A 33 -1.12 -7.47 2.69
C VAL A 33 0.01 -7.92 3.62
N THR A 34 -0.05 -7.59 4.89
CA THR A 34 0.89 -8.09 5.90
C THR A 34 0.20 -9.11 6.79
N ASP A 35 0.69 -10.34 6.78
CA ASP A 35 0.23 -11.39 7.71
C ASP A 35 0.65 -11.07 9.14
N LEU A 36 -0.29 -11.15 10.09
CA LEU A 36 -0.02 -10.79 11.47
C LEU A 36 0.87 -11.83 12.19
N HIS A 37 0.74 -13.10 11.85
CA HIS A 37 1.51 -14.16 12.52
C HIS A 37 2.97 -14.17 12.10
N THR A 38 3.22 -13.99 10.80
CA THR A 38 4.58 -14.04 10.24
C THR A 38 5.24 -12.67 10.16
N GLY A 39 4.44 -11.59 10.16
CA GLY A 39 4.91 -10.23 9.89
C GLY A 39 5.42 -10.04 8.45
N ALA A 40 5.26 -11.02 7.58
CA ALA A 40 5.73 -11.01 6.20
C ALA A 40 4.67 -10.46 5.24
N PRO A 41 5.07 -9.91 4.08
CA PRO A 41 4.16 -9.54 3.02
C PRO A 41 3.60 -10.78 2.32
N GLU A 42 2.33 -10.69 1.93
CA GLU A 42 1.68 -11.60 1.00
C GLU A 42 1.05 -10.81 -0.13
N TYR A 43 1.06 -11.38 -1.33
CA TYR A 43 0.54 -10.75 -2.55
C TYR A 43 -0.60 -11.59 -3.09
N ILE A 44 -1.82 -11.15 -2.82
CA ILE A 44 -3.03 -11.89 -3.15
C ILE A 44 -3.51 -11.44 -4.52
N ARG A 45 -3.62 -12.40 -5.46
CA ARG A 45 -4.17 -12.13 -6.78
C ARG A 45 -5.67 -11.89 -6.70
N ILE A 46 -6.12 -10.77 -7.27
CA ILE A 46 -7.52 -10.38 -7.35
C ILE A 46 -8.04 -10.77 -8.72
N THR A 47 -8.93 -11.74 -8.76
CA THR A 47 -9.59 -12.20 -9.98
C THR A 47 -11.04 -11.76 -10.05
N GLU A 48 -11.71 -11.65 -8.91
CA GLU A 48 -13.10 -11.22 -8.77
C GLU A 48 -13.20 -10.12 -7.71
N PRO A 49 -12.96 -8.82 -8.07
CA PRO A 49 -12.86 -7.72 -7.12
C PRO A 49 -14.01 -7.63 -6.12
N PHE A 50 -15.26 -7.78 -6.57
CA PHE A 50 -16.42 -7.71 -5.67
C PHE A 50 -16.51 -8.89 -4.69
N ARG A 51 -16.08 -10.08 -5.07
CA ARG A 51 -16.01 -11.24 -4.15
C ARG A 51 -14.82 -11.18 -3.22
N GLN A 52 -13.74 -10.55 -3.66
CA GLN A 52 -12.50 -10.41 -2.89
C GLN A 52 -12.37 -9.04 -2.21
N MET A 53 -13.48 -8.35 -1.96
CA MET A 53 -13.49 -7.02 -1.35
C MET A 53 -12.80 -6.99 0.02
N GLU A 54 -12.86 -8.09 0.77
CA GLU A 54 -12.16 -8.20 2.06
C GLU A 54 -10.64 -8.16 1.89
N VAL A 55 -10.08 -8.63 0.77
CA VAL A 55 -8.65 -8.49 0.45
C VAL A 55 -8.31 -7.02 0.21
N LEU A 56 -9.18 -6.29 -0.52
CA LEU A 56 -9.01 -4.86 -0.74
C LEU A 56 -9.15 -4.06 0.56
N ARG A 57 -10.00 -4.51 1.47
CA ARG A 57 -10.10 -3.96 2.83
C ARG A 57 -8.83 -4.24 3.63
N ALA A 58 -8.28 -5.45 3.55
CA ALA A 58 -7.05 -5.83 4.26
C ALA A 58 -5.85 -5.01 3.83
N THR A 59 -5.63 -4.82 2.51
CA THR A 59 -4.51 -4.02 1.98
C THR A 59 -4.57 -2.54 2.39
N SER A 60 -5.73 -2.04 2.81
CA SER A 60 -5.96 -0.67 3.27
C SER A 60 -6.12 -0.56 4.79
N ALA A 61 -6.05 -1.69 5.52
CA ALA A 61 -6.30 -1.76 6.96
C ALA A 61 -5.09 -1.26 7.77
N MET A 62 -5.08 0.03 8.10
CA MET A 62 -3.97 0.67 8.83
C MET A 62 -3.86 0.16 10.27
N PRO A 63 -2.63 -0.11 10.77
CA PRO A 63 -2.38 -0.41 12.18
C PRO A 63 -3.02 0.63 13.12
N TYR A 64 -3.53 0.17 14.26
CA TYR A 64 -4.21 0.91 15.33
C TYR A 64 -5.58 1.49 14.97
N VAL A 65 -5.83 1.80 13.70
CA VAL A 65 -7.05 2.47 13.22
C VAL A 65 -8.09 1.45 12.75
N SER A 66 -7.63 0.41 12.09
CA SER A 66 -8.46 -0.66 11.55
C SER A 66 -8.35 -1.93 12.39
N ARG A 67 -9.42 -2.73 12.38
CA ARG A 67 -9.35 -4.10 12.89
C ARG A 67 -8.62 -4.98 11.87
N PRO A 68 -7.84 -5.98 12.32
CA PRO A 68 -7.33 -7.01 11.41
C PRO A 68 -8.47 -7.65 10.60
N VAL A 69 -8.17 -7.91 9.34
CA VAL A 69 -9.10 -8.58 8.42
C VAL A 69 -8.77 -10.06 8.39
N GLU A 70 -9.78 -10.89 8.62
CA GLU A 70 -9.63 -12.34 8.52
C GLU A 70 -9.87 -12.81 7.08
N LEU A 71 -8.92 -13.54 6.53
CA LEU A 71 -9.01 -14.20 5.24
C LEU A 71 -8.54 -15.65 5.43
N ASP A 72 -9.41 -16.61 5.17
CA ASP A 72 -9.13 -18.04 5.27
C ASP A 72 -8.47 -18.47 6.60
N GLY A 73 -8.96 -17.92 7.72
CA GLY A 73 -8.47 -18.21 9.07
C GLY A 73 -7.17 -17.52 9.47
N ARG A 74 -6.64 -16.63 8.62
CA ARG A 74 -5.45 -15.82 8.90
C ARG A 74 -5.81 -14.34 9.00
N PHE A 75 -5.07 -13.58 9.77
CA PHE A 75 -5.32 -12.17 10.01
C PHE A 75 -4.31 -11.28 9.32
N TYR A 76 -4.82 -10.24 8.65
CA TYR A 76 -4.02 -9.34 7.82
C TYR A 76 -4.28 -7.87 8.16
N LEU A 77 -3.26 -7.06 7.92
CA LEU A 77 -3.31 -5.60 7.89
C LEU A 77 -2.59 -5.10 6.62
N ASP A 78 -2.54 -3.77 6.46
CA ASP A 78 -1.96 -3.04 5.33
C ASP A 78 -0.58 -3.60 4.93
N GLY A 79 -0.43 -3.95 3.66
CA GLY A 79 0.82 -4.48 3.10
C GLY A 79 2.00 -3.52 3.20
N GLY A 80 1.73 -2.22 3.24
CA GLY A 80 2.76 -1.21 3.43
C GLY A 80 3.44 -1.23 4.80
N VAL A 81 3.08 -2.16 5.70
CA VAL A 81 3.83 -2.43 6.95
C VAL A 81 5.08 -3.24 6.66
N SER A 82 4.96 -4.34 5.94
CA SER A 82 6.06 -5.26 5.64
C SER A 82 6.74 -4.96 4.30
N ASP A 83 5.96 -4.54 3.28
CA ASP A 83 6.46 -4.17 1.96
C ASP A 83 5.71 -2.93 1.42
N SER A 84 6.30 -1.75 1.64
CA SER A 84 5.65 -0.49 1.26
C SER A 84 5.67 -0.22 -0.25
N ILE A 85 6.63 -0.80 -0.99
CA ILE A 85 6.80 -0.65 -2.43
C ILE A 85 7.18 -2.02 -3.00
N PRO A 86 6.23 -2.84 -3.46
CA PRO A 86 6.45 -4.25 -3.82
C PRO A 86 7.18 -4.43 -5.16
N VAL A 87 8.29 -3.70 -5.36
CA VAL A 87 9.05 -3.70 -6.60
C VAL A 87 9.66 -5.07 -6.92
N HIS A 88 10.18 -5.77 -5.91
CA HIS A 88 10.78 -7.10 -6.10
C HIS A 88 9.73 -8.14 -6.49
N PHE A 89 8.55 -8.09 -5.86
CA PHE A 89 7.43 -8.94 -6.27
C PHE A 89 7.03 -8.64 -7.72
N CYS A 90 6.85 -7.37 -8.08
CA CYS A 90 6.51 -6.97 -9.45
C CYS A 90 7.54 -7.49 -10.47
N LYS A 91 8.83 -7.34 -10.18
CA LYS A 91 9.92 -7.86 -11.05
C LYS A 91 9.92 -9.39 -11.13
N SER A 92 9.54 -10.09 -10.06
CA SER A 92 9.48 -11.56 -10.05
C SER A 92 8.39 -12.13 -10.97
N LEU A 93 7.41 -11.32 -11.35
CA LEU A 93 6.37 -11.70 -12.32
C LEU A 93 6.87 -11.77 -13.76
N GLY A 94 8.08 -11.27 -14.04
CA GLY A 94 8.76 -11.42 -15.34
C GLY A 94 8.26 -10.46 -16.44
N TYR A 95 7.64 -9.34 -16.08
CA TYR A 95 7.27 -8.32 -17.06
C TYR A 95 8.50 -7.58 -17.60
N ASP A 96 8.50 -7.29 -18.89
CA ASP A 96 9.60 -6.59 -19.57
C ASP A 96 9.81 -5.15 -19.12
N LYS A 97 8.72 -4.49 -18.70
CA LYS A 97 8.71 -3.10 -18.26
C LYS A 97 8.04 -2.96 -16.92
N THR A 98 8.67 -2.21 -16.02
CA THR A 98 8.13 -1.88 -14.71
C THR A 98 7.96 -0.37 -14.58
N VAL A 99 6.77 0.07 -14.22
CA VAL A 99 6.47 1.46 -13.86
C VAL A 99 6.07 1.51 -12.40
N LEU A 100 6.72 2.39 -11.63
CA LEU A 100 6.36 2.66 -10.25
C LEU A 100 5.70 4.03 -10.14
N VAL A 101 4.53 4.08 -9.51
CA VAL A 101 3.86 5.33 -9.16
C VAL A 101 4.00 5.55 -7.67
N LEU A 102 4.81 6.52 -7.28
CA LEU A 102 5.12 6.84 -5.88
C LEU A 102 4.41 8.12 -5.45
N THR A 103 3.96 8.15 -4.19
CA THR A 103 3.26 9.30 -3.60
C THR A 103 4.19 10.20 -2.76
N ARG A 104 5.50 9.92 -2.78
CA ARG A 104 6.52 10.67 -2.04
C ARG A 104 7.62 11.15 -2.96
N PRO A 105 8.18 12.34 -2.71
CA PRO A 105 9.30 12.84 -3.50
C PRO A 105 10.58 12.04 -3.26
N LEU A 106 11.58 12.25 -4.11
CA LEU A 106 12.82 11.48 -4.14
C LEU A 106 13.57 11.49 -2.80
N GLU A 107 13.60 12.63 -2.13
CA GLU A 107 14.36 12.85 -0.89
C GLU A 107 13.66 12.31 0.35
N TYR A 108 12.39 11.91 0.22
CA TYR A 108 11.63 11.46 1.37
C TYR A 108 12.20 10.15 1.95
N ARG A 109 12.46 10.18 3.24
CA ARG A 109 12.81 8.99 4.03
C ARG A 109 11.91 8.89 5.25
N LYS A 110 11.60 7.68 5.67
CA LYS A 110 10.88 7.44 6.93
C LYS A 110 11.85 7.55 8.10
N GLU A 111 11.39 8.16 9.18
CA GLU A 111 12.16 8.24 10.42
C GLU A 111 12.02 6.95 11.24
N ARG A 112 13.08 6.64 11.97
CA ARG A 112 13.06 5.55 12.95
C ARG A 112 12.08 5.88 14.06
N PRO A 113 11.14 5.00 14.41
CA PRO A 113 10.21 5.24 15.50
C PRO A 113 10.95 5.32 16.83
N ALA A 114 10.53 6.24 17.70
CA ALA A 114 11.09 6.40 19.04
C ALA A 114 11.00 5.10 19.85
N ALA A 115 11.93 4.89 20.78
CA ALA A 115 12.01 3.64 21.56
C ALA A 115 10.72 3.33 22.34
N TRP A 116 10.05 4.35 22.85
CA TRP A 116 8.77 4.18 23.54
C TRP A 116 7.67 3.65 22.60
N LEU A 117 7.64 4.13 21.34
CA LEU A 117 6.69 3.66 20.34
C LEU A 117 6.98 2.21 19.93
N GLN A 118 8.25 1.84 19.78
CA GLN A 118 8.63 0.45 19.51
C GLN A 118 8.19 -0.51 20.64
N ARG A 119 8.32 -0.08 21.90
CA ARG A 119 7.82 -0.84 23.06
C ARG A 119 6.30 -0.93 23.06
N PHE A 120 5.63 0.18 22.76
CA PHE A 120 4.16 0.21 22.63
C PHE A 120 3.69 -0.74 21.53
N ASN A 121 4.34 -0.79 20.36
CA ASN A 121 4.01 -1.71 19.29
C ASN A 121 4.07 -3.17 19.75
N ARG A 122 5.14 -3.54 20.45
CA ARG A 122 5.30 -4.90 21.01
C ARG A 122 4.24 -5.23 22.04
N LEU A 123 3.83 -4.28 22.86
CA LEU A 123 2.77 -4.46 23.86
C LEU A 123 1.39 -4.55 23.19
N TYR A 124 1.09 -3.65 22.27
CA TYR A 124 -0.22 -3.60 21.60
C TYR A 124 -0.45 -4.84 20.74
N TYR A 125 0.57 -5.26 19.99
CA TYR A 125 0.54 -6.48 19.17
C TYR A 125 1.22 -7.67 19.83
N HIS A 126 1.10 -7.81 21.16
CA HIS A 126 1.75 -8.90 21.91
C HIS A 126 1.36 -10.31 21.43
N ARG A 127 0.16 -10.48 20.83
CA ARG A 127 -0.27 -11.72 20.19
C ARG A 127 0.38 -11.97 18.83
N TYR A 128 0.97 -10.94 18.24
CA TYR A 128 1.57 -10.95 16.91
C TYR A 128 2.97 -10.30 16.94
N PRO A 129 3.94 -10.91 17.63
CA PRO A 129 5.25 -10.30 17.86
C PRO A 129 6.03 -10.08 16.56
N ALA A 130 5.88 -10.95 15.55
CA ALA A 130 6.50 -10.78 14.25
C ALA A 130 5.95 -9.56 13.49
N PHE A 131 4.64 -9.33 13.55
CA PHE A 131 4.03 -8.11 13.01
C PHE A 131 4.52 -6.85 13.73
N ALA A 132 4.60 -6.87 15.06
CA ALA A 132 5.14 -5.73 15.83
C ALA A 132 6.57 -5.39 15.41
N GLU A 133 7.39 -6.39 15.13
CA GLU A 133 8.76 -6.18 14.67
C GLU A 133 8.81 -5.63 13.23
N SER A 134 7.98 -6.14 12.31
CA SER A 134 7.86 -5.58 10.95
C SER A 134 7.42 -4.12 10.99
N LEU A 135 6.47 -3.77 11.86
CA LEU A 135 6.04 -2.39 12.05
C LEU A 135 7.17 -1.49 12.58
N ASN A 136 7.99 -2.00 13.51
CA ASN A 136 9.14 -1.28 14.05
C ASN A 136 10.26 -1.08 13.02
N ARG A 137 10.41 -2.01 12.08
CA ARG A 137 11.44 -1.98 11.02
C ARG A 137 10.95 -1.36 9.70
N ARG A 138 9.68 -0.97 9.61
CA ARG A 138 9.07 -0.41 8.41
C ARG A 138 9.88 0.74 7.79
N TRP A 139 10.46 1.61 8.62
CA TRP A 139 11.29 2.73 8.19
C TRP A 139 12.56 2.26 7.47
N GLU A 140 13.22 1.24 8.00
CA GLU A 140 14.45 0.67 7.46
C GLU A 140 14.18 -0.01 6.12
N VAL A 141 13.14 -0.86 6.06
CA VAL A 141 12.73 -1.56 4.84
C VAL A 141 12.38 -0.56 3.74
N TYR A 142 11.53 0.44 4.05
CA TYR A 142 11.13 1.47 3.11
C TYR A 142 12.33 2.25 2.56
N ASN A 143 13.22 2.72 3.43
CA ASN A 143 14.36 3.53 3.01
C ASN A 143 15.31 2.73 2.12
N ARG A 144 15.56 1.46 2.45
CA ARG A 144 16.35 0.56 1.60
C ARG A 144 15.68 0.36 0.24
N GLN A 145 14.37 0.10 0.19
CA GLN A 145 13.64 -0.01 -1.08
C GLN A 145 13.77 1.24 -1.94
N VAL A 146 13.69 2.42 -1.34
CA VAL A 146 13.87 3.70 -2.09
C VAL A 146 15.26 3.80 -2.69
N GLU A 147 16.34 3.44 -1.96
CA GLU A 147 17.71 3.43 -2.50
C GLU A 147 17.85 2.42 -3.65
N GLU A 148 17.30 1.22 -3.49
CA GLU A 148 17.32 0.19 -4.54
C GLU A 148 16.57 0.66 -5.80
N ILE A 149 15.40 1.29 -5.63
CA ILE A 149 14.60 1.85 -6.73
C ILE A 149 15.36 2.96 -7.46
N ILE A 150 16.03 3.86 -6.75
CA ILE A 150 16.86 4.91 -7.36
C ILE A 150 17.97 4.28 -8.22
N GLY A 151 18.63 3.24 -7.71
CA GLY A 151 19.64 2.53 -8.47
C GLY A 151 19.07 1.82 -9.71
N MET A 152 17.90 1.20 -9.62
CA MET A 152 17.21 0.57 -10.75
C MET A 152 16.79 1.60 -11.81
N GLU A 153 16.26 2.75 -11.39
CA GLU A 153 15.87 3.85 -12.27
C GLU A 153 17.08 4.38 -13.05
N GLN A 154 18.20 4.62 -12.35
CA GLN A 154 19.45 5.08 -12.98
C GLN A 154 20.01 4.10 -14.02
N ARG A 155 19.78 2.81 -13.83
CA ARG A 155 20.16 1.77 -14.80
C ARG A 155 19.13 1.53 -15.90
N GLY A 156 18.00 2.26 -15.89
CA GLY A 156 16.92 2.09 -16.87
C GLY A 156 16.12 0.79 -16.72
N GLU A 157 16.19 0.14 -15.56
CA GLU A 157 15.47 -1.11 -15.29
C GLU A 157 13.97 -0.91 -14.99
N LEU A 158 13.59 0.32 -14.63
CA LEU A 158 12.21 0.71 -14.35
C LEU A 158 12.02 2.23 -14.57
N PHE A 159 10.78 2.64 -14.74
CA PHE A 159 10.37 4.03 -14.81
C PHE A 159 9.63 4.42 -13.54
N VAL A 160 9.89 5.63 -13.01
CA VAL A 160 9.27 6.11 -11.78
C VAL A 160 8.51 7.42 -12.05
N VAL A 161 7.22 7.40 -11.72
CA VAL A 161 6.39 8.60 -11.61
C VAL A 161 6.35 8.99 -10.13
N ARG A 162 6.77 10.21 -9.80
CA ARG A 162 6.77 10.71 -8.43
C ARG A 162 6.56 12.22 -8.39
N PRO A 163 6.01 12.78 -7.29
CA PRO A 163 5.89 14.22 -7.15
C PRO A 163 7.27 14.87 -7.01
N ASN A 164 7.43 16.07 -7.58
CA ASN A 164 8.67 16.86 -7.51
C ASN A 164 8.94 17.44 -6.11
N GLY A 165 7.97 17.37 -5.19
CA GLY A 165 8.09 17.90 -3.84
C GLY A 165 7.03 17.34 -2.90
N PRO A 166 7.05 17.74 -1.62
CA PRO A 166 6.06 17.32 -0.64
C PRO A 166 4.64 17.70 -1.06
N LEU A 167 3.71 16.76 -0.99
CA LEU A 167 2.31 17.03 -1.30
C LEU A 167 1.68 17.91 -0.20
N PRO A 168 0.92 18.97 -0.56
CA PRO A 168 0.35 19.95 0.37
C PRO A 168 -0.91 19.44 1.08
N ILE A 169 -0.97 18.16 1.44
CA ILE A 169 -2.11 17.53 2.10
C ILE A 169 -1.71 16.79 3.38
N ARG A 170 -2.68 16.66 4.29
CA ARG A 170 -2.56 15.82 5.49
C ARG A 170 -2.97 14.38 5.18
N ARG A 171 -2.62 13.44 6.08
CA ARG A 171 -3.02 12.02 5.95
C ARG A 171 -4.54 11.83 5.84
N VAL A 172 -5.31 12.67 6.52
CA VAL A 172 -6.78 12.72 6.43
C VAL A 172 -7.15 14.13 6.01
N GLU A 173 -7.16 14.38 4.70
CA GLU A 173 -7.59 15.68 4.14
C GLU A 173 -9.08 15.63 3.83
N LYS A 174 -9.77 16.75 4.09
CA LYS A 174 -11.20 16.89 3.83
C LYS A 174 -11.52 18.11 2.96
N ASP A 175 -10.53 18.94 2.67
CA ASP A 175 -10.67 20.12 1.84
C ASP A 175 -10.68 19.72 0.36
N PRO A 176 -11.81 19.86 -0.36
CA PRO A 176 -11.90 19.47 -1.77
C PRO A 176 -10.90 20.21 -2.68
N ALA A 177 -10.62 21.49 -2.38
CA ALA A 177 -9.70 22.29 -3.18
C ALA A 177 -8.26 21.76 -3.06
N LYS A 178 -7.82 21.31 -1.88
CA LYS A 178 -6.53 20.68 -1.68
C LYS A 178 -6.45 19.32 -2.33
N LEU A 179 -7.53 18.53 -2.28
CA LEU A 179 -7.60 17.24 -2.96
C LEU A 179 -7.50 17.43 -4.48
N GLN A 180 -8.21 18.40 -5.04
CA GLN A 180 -8.14 18.74 -6.46
C GLN A 180 -6.70 19.17 -6.86
N ALA A 181 -6.09 20.06 -6.09
CA ALA A 181 -4.72 20.51 -6.37
C ALA A 181 -3.70 19.35 -6.39
N VAL A 182 -3.87 18.35 -5.52
CA VAL A 182 -3.00 17.15 -5.52
C VAL A 182 -3.31 16.23 -6.70
N TYR A 183 -4.57 16.13 -7.11
CA TYR A 183 -4.95 15.40 -8.33
C TYR A 183 -4.28 16.02 -9.56
N ASP A 184 -4.34 17.36 -9.69
CA ASP A 184 -3.73 18.08 -10.80
C ASP A 184 -2.21 17.87 -10.84
N LEU A 185 -1.53 17.94 -9.67
CA LEU A 185 -0.09 17.61 -9.58
C LEU A 185 0.22 16.17 -10.02
N GLY A 186 -0.67 15.22 -9.71
CA GLY A 186 -0.52 13.83 -10.16
C GLY A 186 -0.69 13.69 -11.67
N ALA A 187 -1.64 14.40 -12.26
CA ALA A 187 -1.88 14.41 -13.71
C ALA A 187 -0.72 15.06 -14.48
N GLU A 188 -0.05 16.07 -13.92
CA GLU A 188 1.14 16.69 -14.52
C GLU A 188 2.39 15.79 -14.43
N ALA A 189 2.47 14.95 -13.41
CA ALA A 189 3.63 14.07 -13.19
C ALA A 189 3.61 12.78 -14.03
N GLY A 190 2.42 12.35 -14.47
CA GLY A 190 2.19 11.12 -15.26
C GLY A 190 2.02 11.41 -16.71
#